data_e3777772ffcce6fc4711cecbc150ff1b
#
_entry.id   e3777772ffcce6fc4711cecbc150ff1b
#
_cell.length_a   1.000
_cell.length_b   1.000
_cell.length_c   1.000
_cell.angle_alpha   90.00
_cell.angle_beta   90.00
_cell.angle_gamma   90.00
#
_symmetry.space_group_name_H-M   'P 1'
#
loop_
_entity.id
_entity.type
_entity.pdbx_description
1 polymer ?
#
loop_
_entity_poly.entity_id
_entity_poly.type
_entity_poly.pdbx_seq_one_letter_code
_entity_poly.pdbx_strand_id
1 'polypeptide(L)'
;WDGGREKAPAAMCRKAIMADEGGEIEVWGDGKQTRSFLFIDECVESVWRLMKSEFNEPVNIGSEEMISINDFAQMAIDISGKDVKIKNVDVPQIGVRGRNSDNTLYEKNIGWAPNQKLRVGMEKTYKWIETQVNNGEN
;
A
#
# COMPACT_ATOMS: atom_id res chain seq x y z
N TRP A 1 -0.16 12.15 3.20
CA TRP A 1 -0.50 11.69 1.84
C TRP A 1 0.13 12.57 0.76
N ASP A 2 0.65 13.72 1.12
CA ASP A 2 1.32 14.68 0.26
C ASP A 2 2.72 15.08 0.77
N GLY A 3 3.36 16.05 0.13
CA GLY A 3 4.62 16.65 0.59
C GLY A 3 5.89 15.85 0.30
N GLY A 4 5.83 14.81 -0.52
CA GLY A 4 6.99 14.04 -0.98
C GLY A 4 7.60 13.10 0.07
N ARG A 5 6.91 12.88 1.19
CA ARG A 5 7.30 11.92 2.25
C ARG A 5 6.34 10.75 2.38
N GLU A 6 5.27 10.76 1.62
CA GLU A 6 4.26 9.72 1.60
C GLU A 6 4.83 8.37 1.18
N LYS A 7 4.29 7.30 1.74
CA LYS A 7 4.67 5.94 1.37
C LYS A 7 3.93 5.51 0.10
N ALA A 8 4.41 4.44 -0.53
CA ALA A 8 3.93 3.99 -1.83
C ALA A 8 2.39 3.94 -1.99
N PRO A 9 1.58 3.47 -1.02
CA PRO A 9 0.12 3.47 -1.18
C PRO A 9 -0.46 4.87 -1.42
N ALA A 10 -0.11 5.82 -0.59
CA ALA A 10 -0.57 7.20 -0.74
C ALA A 10 0.02 7.87 -1.99
N ALA A 11 1.31 7.64 -2.27
CA ALA A 11 1.98 8.19 -3.45
C ALA A 11 1.32 7.72 -4.75
N MET A 12 1.01 6.43 -4.90
CA MET A 12 0.39 5.90 -6.11
C MET A 12 -1.05 6.39 -6.28
N CYS A 13 -1.83 6.44 -5.19
CA CYS A 13 -3.16 7.05 -5.23
C CYS A 13 -3.09 8.51 -5.69
N ARG A 14 -2.25 9.32 -5.04
CA ARG A 14 -2.11 10.74 -5.38
C ARG A 14 -1.67 10.94 -6.84
N LYS A 15 -0.68 10.20 -7.31
CA LYS A 15 -0.21 10.27 -8.69
C LYS A 15 -1.31 9.94 -9.69
N ALA A 16 -2.09 8.88 -9.45
CA ALA A 16 -3.19 8.50 -10.33
C ALA A 16 -4.33 9.54 -10.31
N ILE A 17 -4.64 10.12 -9.14
CA ILE A 17 -5.66 11.18 -9.01
C ILE A 17 -5.25 12.43 -9.80
N MET A 18 -3.99 12.86 -9.66
CA MET A 18 -3.48 14.10 -10.24
C MET A 18 -3.03 13.96 -11.70
N ALA A 19 -2.91 12.75 -12.22
CA ALA A 19 -2.54 12.54 -13.63
C ALA A 19 -3.66 13.02 -14.57
N ASP A 20 -3.25 13.65 -15.67
CA ASP A 20 -4.16 13.96 -16.78
C ASP A 20 -4.55 12.70 -17.55
N GLU A 21 -5.68 12.74 -18.23
CA GLU A 21 -6.09 11.69 -19.16
C GLU A 21 -5.06 11.55 -20.29
N GLY A 22 -4.61 10.33 -20.58
CA GLY A 22 -3.52 10.04 -21.53
C GLY A 22 -2.11 10.37 -21.00
N GLY A 23 -1.99 10.79 -19.74
CA GLY A 23 -0.72 11.16 -19.10
C GLY A 23 0.11 9.99 -18.59
N GLU A 24 1.12 10.30 -17.78
CA GLU A 24 2.04 9.31 -17.20
C GLU A 24 2.20 9.50 -15.69
N ILE A 25 2.41 8.41 -14.96
CA ILE A 25 2.88 8.43 -13.58
C ILE A 25 4.25 7.78 -13.45
N GLU A 26 5.14 8.41 -12.69
CA GLU A 26 6.49 7.90 -12.48
C GLU A 26 6.54 6.84 -11.38
N VAL A 27 7.19 5.72 -11.68
CA VAL A 27 7.54 4.64 -10.75
C VAL A 27 9.07 4.53 -10.68
N TRP A 28 9.61 4.58 -9.48
CA TRP A 28 11.05 4.54 -9.25
C TRP A 28 11.61 3.13 -9.43
N GLY A 29 12.69 3.03 -10.19
CA GLY A 29 13.36 1.79 -10.56
C GLY A 29 12.61 1.02 -11.63
N ASP A 30 12.91 -0.28 -11.74
CA ASP A 30 12.28 -1.17 -12.72
C ASP A 30 10.84 -1.59 -12.35
N GLY A 31 10.35 -1.17 -11.19
CA GLY A 31 9.02 -1.50 -10.69
C GLY A 31 8.78 -2.96 -10.34
N LYS A 32 9.79 -3.82 -10.45
CA LYS A 32 9.69 -5.27 -10.19
C LYS A 32 9.91 -5.65 -8.72
N GLN A 33 10.37 -4.71 -7.91
CA GLN A 33 10.46 -4.93 -6.46
C GLN A 33 9.06 -5.17 -5.88
N THR A 34 8.94 -6.16 -4.99
CA THR A 34 7.66 -6.56 -4.40
C THR A 34 7.54 -6.11 -2.96
N ARG A 35 6.33 -5.76 -2.56
CA ARG A 35 5.95 -5.38 -1.20
C ARG A 35 4.61 -5.98 -0.85
N SER A 36 4.37 -6.11 0.44
CA SER A 36 3.02 -6.28 0.99
C SER A 36 2.62 -5.02 1.76
N PHE A 37 1.33 -4.73 1.77
CA PHE A 37 0.79 -3.55 2.42
C PHE A 37 -0.37 -3.96 3.32
N LEU A 38 -0.27 -3.62 4.60
CA LEU A 38 -1.31 -3.86 5.58
C LEU A 38 -2.22 -2.64 5.67
N PHE A 39 -3.53 -2.84 5.52
CA PHE A 39 -4.49 -1.75 5.68
C PHE A 39 -4.61 -1.35 7.16
N ILE A 40 -4.79 -0.05 7.42
CA ILE A 40 -4.70 0.51 8.77
C ILE A 40 -5.71 -0.10 9.74
N ASP A 41 -6.94 -0.38 9.31
CA ASP A 41 -7.97 -0.97 10.19
C ASP A 41 -7.53 -2.34 10.70
N GLU A 42 -6.95 -3.19 9.83
CA GLU A 42 -6.41 -4.48 10.23
C GLU A 42 -5.14 -4.36 11.08
N CYS A 43 -4.32 -3.34 10.83
CA CYS A 43 -3.16 -3.05 11.67
C CYS A 43 -3.60 -2.71 13.10
N VAL A 44 -4.57 -1.82 13.23
CA VAL A 44 -5.13 -1.43 14.55
C VAL A 44 -5.78 -2.61 15.25
N GLU A 45 -6.59 -3.39 14.54
CA GLU A 45 -7.22 -4.61 15.08
C GLU A 45 -6.17 -5.64 15.52
N SER A 46 -5.10 -5.83 14.73
CA SER A 46 -4.01 -6.73 15.09
C SER A 46 -3.33 -6.30 16.39
N VAL A 47 -2.98 -5.03 16.50
CA VAL A 47 -2.34 -4.48 17.70
C VAL A 47 -3.27 -4.60 18.90
N TRP A 48 -4.56 -4.29 18.72
CA TRP A 48 -5.56 -4.42 19.78
C TRP A 48 -5.68 -5.84 20.31
N ARG A 49 -5.77 -6.85 19.41
CA ARG A 49 -5.83 -8.26 19.80
C ARG A 49 -4.56 -8.70 20.53
N LEU A 50 -3.40 -8.30 20.02
CA LEU A 50 -2.12 -8.59 20.68
C LEU A 50 -2.07 -8.02 22.11
N MET A 51 -2.47 -6.77 22.28
CA MET A 51 -2.53 -6.10 23.59
C MET A 51 -3.50 -6.79 24.58
N LYS A 52 -4.53 -7.46 24.07
CA LYS A 52 -5.51 -8.20 24.89
C LYS A 52 -5.10 -9.64 25.19
N SER A 53 -4.09 -10.15 24.50
CA SER A 53 -3.58 -11.50 24.71
C SER A 53 -2.53 -11.54 25.84
N GLU A 54 -2.19 -12.74 26.26
CA GLU A 54 -1.06 -12.98 27.17
C GLU A 54 0.27 -13.19 26.43
N PHE A 55 0.24 -13.13 25.09
CA PHE A 55 1.44 -13.29 24.28
C PHE A 55 2.31 -12.04 24.36
N ASN A 56 3.58 -12.20 24.81
CA ASN A 56 4.50 -11.10 25.11
C ASN A 56 5.84 -11.18 24.36
N GLU A 57 5.95 -12.08 23.38
CA GLU A 57 7.14 -12.20 22.56
C GLU A 57 7.01 -11.37 21.27
N PRO A 58 8.14 -10.99 20.65
CA PRO A 58 8.12 -10.30 19.35
C PRO A 58 7.42 -11.13 18.28
N VAL A 59 6.56 -10.48 17.51
CA VAL A 59 5.80 -11.13 16.43
C VAL A 59 5.60 -10.19 15.26
N ASN A 60 5.62 -10.74 14.06
CA ASN A 60 5.29 -9.99 12.85
C ASN A 60 3.78 -9.80 12.72
N ILE A 61 3.39 -8.60 12.32
CA ILE A 61 2.02 -8.26 11.93
C ILE A 61 2.09 -7.57 10.57
N GLY A 62 1.45 -8.13 9.56
CA GLY A 62 1.49 -7.57 8.22
C GLY A 62 0.55 -8.28 7.26
N SER A 63 0.63 -7.94 5.99
CA SER A 63 -0.05 -8.68 4.91
C SER A 63 0.91 -9.68 4.28
N GLU A 64 0.40 -10.83 3.90
CA GLU A 64 1.14 -11.84 3.12
C GLU A 64 0.98 -11.62 1.60
N GLU A 65 0.00 -10.82 1.19
CA GLU A 65 -0.27 -10.52 -0.21
C GLU A 65 0.83 -9.62 -0.80
N MET A 66 1.67 -10.21 -1.65
CA MET A 66 2.76 -9.51 -2.33
C MET A 66 2.29 -8.97 -3.68
N ILE A 67 2.75 -7.75 -3.98
CA ILE A 67 2.52 -7.11 -5.28
C ILE A 67 3.81 -6.42 -5.76
N SER A 68 4.06 -6.40 -7.08
CA SER A 68 5.12 -5.57 -7.63
C SER A 68 4.71 -4.08 -7.58
N ILE A 69 5.69 -3.18 -7.56
CA ILE A 69 5.38 -1.74 -7.54
C ILE A 69 4.70 -1.30 -8.84
N ASN A 70 5.03 -1.91 -9.99
CA ASN A 70 4.32 -1.64 -11.25
C ASN A 70 2.87 -2.11 -11.19
N ASP A 71 2.60 -3.35 -10.71
CA ASP A 71 1.21 -3.83 -10.58
C ASP A 71 0.43 -3.01 -9.56
N PHE A 72 1.11 -2.52 -8.53
CA PHE A 72 0.50 -1.65 -7.54
C PHE A 72 0.15 -0.26 -8.10
N ALA A 73 1.03 0.30 -8.94
CA ALA A 73 0.75 1.54 -9.69
C ALA A 73 -0.40 1.33 -10.67
N GLN A 74 -0.41 0.20 -11.39
CA GLN A 74 -1.50 -0.16 -12.30
C GLN A 74 -2.84 -0.30 -11.54
N MET A 75 -2.83 -0.89 -10.35
CA MET A 75 -4.03 -0.97 -9.50
C MET A 75 -4.58 0.43 -9.17
N ALA A 76 -3.72 1.41 -8.87
CA ALA A 76 -4.16 2.79 -8.63
C ALA A 76 -4.75 3.45 -9.89
N ILE A 77 -4.15 3.20 -11.05
CA ILE A 77 -4.66 3.66 -12.35
C ILE A 77 -6.03 3.02 -12.64
N ASP A 78 -6.16 1.71 -12.45
CA ASP A 78 -7.43 0.99 -12.67
C ASP A 78 -8.56 1.52 -11.75
N ILE A 79 -8.21 1.89 -10.50
CA ILE A 79 -9.17 2.49 -9.56
C ILE A 79 -9.56 3.89 -10.01
N SER A 80 -8.64 4.66 -10.60
CA SER A 80 -8.92 6.01 -11.11
C SER A 80 -9.87 6.02 -12.32
N GLY A 81 -9.93 4.92 -13.06
CA GLY A 81 -10.68 4.82 -14.32
C GLY A 81 -10.09 5.62 -15.49
N LYS A 82 -8.88 6.19 -15.33
CA LYS A 82 -8.21 7.01 -16.35
C LYS A 82 -7.30 6.16 -17.24
N ASP A 83 -7.09 6.60 -18.48
CA ASP A 83 -6.04 6.08 -19.38
C ASP A 83 -4.70 6.76 -19.03
N VAL A 84 -3.95 6.17 -18.09
CA VAL A 84 -2.66 6.68 -17.62
C VAL A 84 -1.59 5.61 -17.78
N LYS A 85 -0.38 6.00 -18.20
CA LYS A 85 0.75 5.08 -18.41
C LYS A 85 1.72 5.11 -17.25
N ILE A 86 2.38 3.98 -17.02
CA ILE A 86 3.48 3.89 -16.06
C ILE A 86 4.79 4.20 -16.78
N LYS A 87 5.58 5.12 -16.20
CA LYS A 87 6.93 5.45 -16.63
C LYS A 87 7.91 5.08 -15.54
N ASN A 88 8.72 4.05 -15.81
CA ASN A 88 9.79 3.69 -14.90
C ASN A 88 10.97 4.67 -15.03
N VAL A 89 11.47 5.18 -13.89
CA VAL A 89 12.59 6.12 -13.83
C VAL A 89 13.73 5.56 -12.98
N ASP A 90 14.94 5.64 -13.49
CA ASP A 90 16.11 5.18 -12.75
C ASP A 90 16.37 6.03 -11.51
N VAL A 91 16.64 5.34 -10.39
CA VAL A 91 17.01 5.98 -9.14
C VAL A 91 18.21 5.26 -8.51
N PRO A 92 19.10 5.99 -7.81
CA PRO A 92 20.33 5.39 -7.25
C PRO A 92 20.09 4.30 -6.21
N GLN A 93 18.93 4.27 -5.56
CA GLN A 93 18.60 3.33 -4.48
C GLN A 93 17.21 2.73 -4.68
N ILE A 94 17.14 1.44 -4.95
CA ILE A 94 15.88 0.70 -5.15
C ILE A 94 15.44 -0.03 -3.86
N GLY A 95 16.29 -0.16 -2.87
CA GLY A 95 16.01 -0.92 -1.63
C GLY A 95 15.97 -2.44 -1.85
N VAL A 96 15.35 -3.17 -0.92
CA VAL A 96 15.25 -4.65 -1.00
C VAL A 96 14.30 -5.10 -2.12
N ARG A 97 14.61 -6.22 -2.78
CA ARG A 97 13.83 -6.76 -3.90
C ARG A 97 12.44 -7.24 -3.49
N GLY A 98 12.27 -7.84 -2.33
CA GLY A 98 10.98 -8.33 -1.85
C GLY A 98 10.89 -8.32 -0.34
N ARG A 99 9.70 -8.06 0.17
CA ARG A 99 9.36 -8.14 1.60
C ARG A 99 7.87 -8.35 1.78
N ASN A 100 7.52 -9.35 2.59
CA ASN A 100 6.17 -9.56 3.12
C ASN A 100 6.23 -9.90 4.61
N SER A 101 5.08 -10.14 5.23
CA SER A 101 4.97 -10.68 6.57
C SER A 101 4.76 -12.20 6.51
N ASP A 102 5.29 -12.89 7.51
CA ASP A 102 4.86 -14.23 7.89
C ASP A 102 4.06 -14.09 9.18
N ASN A 103 2.77 -14.34 9.10
CA ASN A 103 1.83 -14.18 10.21
C ASN A 103 1.60 -15.48 11.00
N THR A 104 2.28 -16.57 10.67
CA THR A 104 2.06 -17.90 11.27
C THR A 104 2.11 -17.87 12.81
N LEU A 105 3.12 -17.20 13.38
CA LEU A 105 3.27 -17.09 14.82
C LEU A 105 2.16 -16.26 15.45
N TYR A 106 1.79 -15.15 14.79
CA TYR A 106 0.70 -14.29 15.24
C TYR A 106 -0.63 -15.05 15.24
N GLU A 107 -0.99 -15.67 14.11
CA GLU A 107 -2.24 -16.43 13.97
C GLU A 107 -2.34 -17.58 14.97
N LYS A 108 -1.25 -18.31 15.18
CA LYS A 108 -1.19 -19.41 16.16
C LYS A 108 -1.53 -18.97 17.58
N ASN A 109 -1.05 -17.79 18.01
CA ASN A 109 -1.19 -17.32 19.38
C ASN A 109 -2.43 -16.46 19.60
N ILE A 110 -2.91 -15.77 18.57
CA ILE A 110 -4.03 -14.82 18.65
C ILE A 110 -5.34 -15.42 18.10
N GLY A 111 -5.24 -16.48 17.26
CA GLY A 111 -6.40 -17.11 16.62
C GLY A 111 -7.01 -16.28 15.49
N TRP A 112 -6.29 -15.29 14.99
CA TRP A 112 -6.73 -14.40 13.92
C TRP A 112 -5.50 -13.86 13.17
N ALA A 113 -5.65 -13.51 11.89
CA ALA A 113 -4.63 -12.81 11.11
C ALA A 113 -5.30 -11.84 10.12
N PRO A 114 -4.58 -10.76 9.71
CA PRO A 114 -5.06 -9.87 8.67
C PRO A 114 -5.32 -10.63 7.36
N ASN A 115 -6.46 -10.35 6.73
CA ASN A 115 -6.86 -11.04 5.49
C ASN A 115 -7.58 -10.15 4.47
N GLN A 116 -7.69 -8.84 4.74
CA GLN A 116 -8.28 -7.91 3.79
C GLN A 116 -7.45 -7.84 2.52
N LYS A 117 -8.09 -8.04 1.38
CA LYS A 117 -7.44 -7.94 0.09
C LYS A 117 -6.89 -6.54 -0.14
N LEU A 118 -5.68 -6.46 -0.69
CA LEU A 118 -4.96 -5.21 -0.96
C LEU A 118 -5.83 -4.21 -1.74
N ARG A 119 -6.52 -4.66 -2.79
CA ARG A 119 -7.39 -3.80 -3.61
C ARG A 119 -8.46 -3.09 -2.80
N VAL A 120 -9.09 -3.78 -1.85
CA VAL A 120 -10.14 -3.20 -0.99
C VAL A 120 -9.60 -2.05 -0.12
N GLY A 121 -8.41 -2.25 0.47
CA GLY A 121 -7.73 -1.20 1.24
C GLY A 121 -7.28 -0.04 0.36
N MET A 122 -6.82 -0.35 -0.85
CA MET A 122 -6.38 0.65 -1.82
C MET A 122 -7.54 1.53 -2.30
N GLU A 123 -8.70 0.96 -2.60
CA GLU A 123 -9.91 1.70 -2.99
C GLU A 123 -10.37 2.68 -1.91
N LYS A 124 -10.36 2.25 -0.64
CA LYS A 124 -10.66 3.13 0.50
C LYS A 124 -9.67 4.29 0.61
N THR A 125 -8.38 3.99 0.49
CA THR A 125 -7.30 4.98 0.55
C THR A 125 -7.40 5.98 -0.60
N TYR A 126 -7.63 5.47 -1.81
CA TYR A 126 -7.80 6.29 -3.01
C TYR A 126 -8.95 7.28 -2.84
N LYS A 127 -10.13 6.80 -2.46
CA LYS A 127 -11.31 7.64 -2.27
C LYS A 127 -11.11 8.73 -1.21
N TRP A 128 -10.40 8.40 -0.14
CA TRP A 128 -10.09 9.39 0.88
C TRP A 128 -9.15 10.48 0.33
N ILE A 129 -8.05 10.11 -0.35
CA ILE A 129 -7.10 11.07 -0.94
C ILE A 129 -7.79 11.91 -2.01
N GLU A 130 -8.62 11.31 -2.86
CA GLU A 130 -9.39 12.02 -3.88
C GLU A 130 -10.27 13.13 -3.26
N THR A 131 -10.91 12.81 -2.13
CA THR A 131 -11.70 13.80 -1.39
C THR A 131 -10.84 14.96 -0.89
N GLN A 132 -9.63 14.68 -0.35
CA GLN A 132 -8.72 15.72 0.14
C GLN A 132 -8.24 16.62 -1.02
N VAL A 133 -7.84 16.01 -2.14
CA VAL A 133 -7.41 16.75 -3.35
C VAL A 133 -8.53 17.67 -3.86
N ASN A 134 -9.75 17.16 -3.94
CA ASN A 134 -10.90 17.93 -4.42
C ASN A 134 -11.31 19.05 -3.48
N ASN A 135 -11.08 18.93 -2.17
CA ASN A 135 -11.34 19.97 -1.18
C ASN A 135 -10.25 21.05 -1.14
N GLY A 136 -9.16 20.91 -1.91
CA GLY A 136 -8.04 21.84 -1.91
C GLY A 136 -7.17 21.74 -0.64
N GLU A 137 -7.25 20.66 0.10
CA GLU A 137 -6.40 20.36 1.26
C GLU A 137 -5.05 19.82 0.77
N ASN A 138 -4.13 20.73 0.40
CA ASN A 138 -2.73 20.43 0.03
C ASN A 138 -1.79 20.74 1.17
#